data_90183210d63b9dd11b341d3bb1db8ce9
#
_entry.id   90183210d63b9dd11b341d3bb1db8ce9
#
_cell.length_a   1.000
_cell.length_b   1.000
_cell.length_c   1.000
_cell.angle_alpha   90.00
_cell.angle_beta   90.00
_cell.angle_gamma   90.00
#
_symmetry.space_group_name_H-M   'P 1'
#
loop_
_entity.id
_entity.type
_entity.pdbx_description
1 polymer ?
#
loop_
_entity_poly.entity_id
_entity_poly.type
_entity_poly.pdbx_seq_one_letter_code
_entity_poly.pdbx_strand_id
1 'polypeptide(L)'
;MAGRREGPLMRVAGQHSRGSRIAAAVVVGVLIGCVLAFLYPDGFVKSSRSFSDSSRLSQVISSSCASSTERIKTLESQLAILTGKNRELNSQISDLSMKLQLAGQGNAKALYKAGPFGTVKGLRKNPVVISDESVNPRLGNILQQVAINNELIVALANSNVQSMLELWFTSIKQVGIKNYLVVALDDNIERLCKEKDVPVYRRDPDEGIDSVAKTGGNHQVSGLKFRILREFLQLGYSVLLSDVDIVYIQNPFDHIYRDSDVESMSDGHSNATAYGYNDVFDEPAMGWSRYAHTMRIWVYNSGFFYIRPTVPAIELLDRVTDRLSKEKAWDQAVFNEELFFPSHPGYEGLHASKRTMDIYLFMNSKVLFKTVRKDSNLKKLKPVIVHLNYHPNKYERAKAVVEFYVNGKQNALDRFPVGSE
;
A
#
# COMPACT_ATOMS: atom_id res chain seq x y z
N MET A 1 -42.64 9.48 -55.59
CA MET A 1 -41.74 10.56 -56.04
C MET A 1 -40.71 10.77 -55.01
N ALA A 2 -39.61 10.15 -55.06
CA ALA A 2 -38.37 10.39 -55.80
C ALA A 2 -37.59 11.56 -55.22
N GLY A 3 -36.42 11.26 -54.71
CA GLY A 3 -35.45 12.25 -54.29
C GLY A 3 -34.25 11.68 -53.52
N ARG A 4 -33.52 10.76 -54.15
CA ARG A 4 -32.16 10.33 -53.73
C ARG A 4 -31.21 11.50 -53.96
N ARG A 5 -30.43 11.94 -52.93
CA ARG A 5 -29.22 12.75 -53.10
C ARG A 5 -28.04 11.98 -52.55
N GLU A 6 -27.18 11.58 -53.47
CA GLU A 6 -25.83 11.08 -53.21
C GLU A 6 -24.90 12.28 -52.80
N GLY A 7 -24.13 12.12 -51.73
CA GLY A 7 -23.06 13.02 -51.35
C GLY A 7 -21.71 12.33 -51.53
N PRO A 8 -20.63 13.06 -51.80
CA PRO A 8 -19.40 12.50 -52.35
C PRO A 8 -18.48 11.84 -51.32
N LEU A 9 -17.86 10.77 -51.75
CA LEU A 9 -16.75 10.05 -51.13
C LEU A 9 -15.54 10.99 -50.92
N MET A 10 -15.19 11.30 -49.67
CA MET A 10 -13.90 11.87 -49.31
C MET A 10 -12.87 10.74 -49.20
N ARG A 11 -11.88 10.78 -50.05
CA ARG A 11 -10.63 10.02 -49.98
C ARG A 11 -9.86 10.43 -48.71
N VAL A 12 -9.62 9.49 -47.81
CA VAL A 12 -8.65 9.63 -46.73
C VAL A 12 -7.28 9.28 -47.33
N ALA A 13 -6.49 10.31 -47.59
CA ALA A 13 -5.08 10.17 -47.99
C ALA A 13 -4.17 10.20 -46.78
N GLY A 14 -3.41 9.14 -46.63
CA GLY A 14 -2.01 9.10 -46.15
C GLY A 14 -1.58 9.91 -44.96
N GLN A 15 -1.65 9.34 -43.77
CA GLN A 15 -0.94 9.84 -42.60
C GLN A 15 0.07 8.80 -42.00
N HIS A 16 0.73 8.00 -42.83
CA HIS A 16 1.68 6.98 -42.40
C HIS A 16 3.17 7.29 -42.63
N SER A 17 3.58 8.52 -43.01
CA SER A 17 4.98 8.74 -43.40
C SER A 17 5.83 9.57 -42.40
N ARG A 18 5.25 10.19 -41.38
CA ARG A 18 6.04 11.00 -40.43
C ARG A 18 6.71 10.22 -39.30
N GLY A 19 6.04 9.22 -38.74
CA GLY A 19 6.59 8.42 -37.64
C GLY A 19 7.80 7.56 -38.05
N SER A 20 7.80 7.01 -39.27
CA SER A 20 8.89 6.20 -39.81
C SER A 20 10.18 7.01 -40.04
N ARG A 21 10.08 8.28 -40.46
CA ARG A 21 11.23 9.14 -40.67
C ARG A 21 11.89 9.60 -39.37
N ILE A 22 11.10 9.84 -38.33
CA ILE A 22 11.62 10.18 -36.98
C ILE A 22 12.33 8.98 -36.37
N ALA A 23 11.74 7.78 -36.45
CA ALA A 23 12.36 6.56 -35.95
C ALA A 23 13.69 6.25 -36.67
N ALA A 24 13.74 6.42 -38.00
CA ALA A 24 14.97 6.25 -38.79
C ALA A 24 16.05 7.28 -38.38
N ALA A 25 15.69 8.56 -38.18
CA ALA A 25 16.62 9.60 -37.77
C ALA A 25 17.21 9.33 -36.36
N VAL A 26 16.40 8.83 -35.42
CA VAL A 26 16.87 8.45 -34.07
C VAL A 26 17.85 7.27 -34.12
N VAL A 27 17.55 6.24 -34.90
CA VAL A 27 18.46 5.08 -35.08
C VAL A 27 19.78 5.51 -35.71
N VAL A 28 19.75 6.34 -36.75
CA VAL A 28 20.96 6.86 -37.37
C VAL A 28 21.78 7.73 -36.38
N GLY A 29 21.11 8.58 -35.61
CA GLY A 29 21.77 9.40 -34.57
C GLY A 29 22.47 8.57 -33.50
N VAL A 30 21.83 7.53 -33.02
CA VAL A 30 22.41 6.60 -32.04
C VAL A 30 23.62 5.85 -32.63
N LEU A 31 23.52 5.36 -33.86
CA LEU A 31 24.62 4.67 -34.52
C LEU A 31 25.85 5.61 -34.74
N ILE A 32 25.60 6.83 -35.16
CA ILE A 32 26.70 7.84 -35.32
C ILE A 32 27.30 8.14 -33.94
N GLY A 33 26.50 8.32 -32.90
CA GLY A 33 26.97 8.54 -31.53
C GLY A 33 27.86 7.40 -31.02
N CYS A 34 27.45 6.15 -31.24
CA CYS A 34 28.24 4.98 -30.87
C CYS A 34 29.56 4.89 -31.65
N VAL A 35 29.56 5.18 -32.96
CA VAL A 35 30.77 5.19 -33.79
C VAL A 35 31.75 6.29 -33.33
N LEU A 36 31.25 7.48 -33.04
CA LEU A 36 32.06 8.58 -32.52
C LEU A 36 32.63 8.26 -31.12
N ALA A 37 31.86 7.67 -30.24
CA ALA A 37 32.32 7.23 -28.91
C ALA A 37 33.41 6.15 -29.02
N PHE A 38 33.31 5.25 -30.00
CA PHE A 38 34.30 4.20 -30.23
C PHE A 38 35.59 4.73 -30.86
N LEU A 39 35.47 5.70 -31.78
CA LEU A 39 36.63 6.30 -32.47
C LEU A 39 37.37 7.34 -31.62
N TYR A 40 36.68 7.95 -30.66
CA TYR A 40 37.24 9.01 -29.80
C TYR A 40 36.94 8.74 -28.32
N PRO A 41 37.51 7.69 -27.72
CA PRO A 41 37.27 7.34 -26.33
C PRO A 41 37.65 8.43 -25.33
N ASP A 42 38.57 9.34 -25.72
CA ASP A 42 39.06 10.43 -24.87
C ASP A 42 38.33 11.78 -25.09
N GLY A 43 37.30 11.84 -25.92
CA GLY A 43 36.51 13.04 -26.21
C GLY A 43 37.21 14.06 -27.16
N PHE A 44 36.46 15.05 -27.61
CA PHE A 44 36.93 16.07 -28.60
C PHE A 44 37.73 17.23 -28.02
N VAL A 45 38.13 17.23 -26.76
CA VAL A 45 38.81 18.38 -26.14
C VAL A 45 40.32 18.17 -26.15
N LYS A 46 40.97 18.50 -27.24
CA LYS A 46 42.42 18.80 -27.26
C LYS A 46 42.63 20.28 -26.93
N SER A 47 42.99 20.57 -25.70
CA SER A 47 43.53 21.86 -25.32
C SER A 47 44.96 21.98 -25.82
N SER A 48 45.17 22.84 -26.80
CA SER A 48 46.50 23.25 -27.23
C SER A 48 47.15 24.15 -26.18
N ARG A 49 48.09 23.63 -25.39
CA ARG A 49 49.05 24.41 -24.63
C ARG A 49 50.46 23.97 -24.99
N SER A 50 51.26 24.99 -25.34
CA SER A 50 52.61 24.93 -25.81
C SER A 50 53.57 24.30 -24.80
N PHE A 51 54.56 23.58 -25.38
CA PHE A 51 55.70 22.97 -24.72
C PHE A 51 56.61 24.02 -24.10
N SER A 52 56.79 24.00 -22.79
CA SER A 52 58.08 24.27 -22.11
C SER A 52 57.88 23.98 -20.61
N ASP A 53 58.25 22.82 -20.17
CA ASP A 53 58.79 22.43 -18.86
C ASP A 53 58.66 20.93 -18.62
N SER A 54 59.46 20.17 -19.31
CA SER A 54 59.39 18.72 -19.33
C SER A 54 59.95 18.03 -18.07
N SER A 55 60.60 18.74 -17.14
CA SER A 55 61.27 18.12 -16.00
C SER A 55 60.49 18.23 -14.65
N ARG A 56 59.60 19.21 -14.53
CA ARG A 56 58.75 19.34 -13.31
C ARG A 56 57.42 18.59 -13.40
N LEU A 57 56.90 18.38 -14.61
CA LEU A 57 55.62 17.69 -14.81
C LEU A 57 55.71 16.19 -14.56
N SER A 58 56.86 15.55 -14.87
CA SER A 58 57.07 14.13 -14.64
C SER A 58 57.16 13.76 -13.15
N GLN A 59 57.70 14.63 -12.30
CA GLN A 59 57.72 14.37 -10.84
C GLN A 59 56.38 14.56 -10.17
N VAL A 60 55.56 15.52 -10.58
CA VAL A 60 54.20 15.75 -10.04
C VAL A 60 53.25 14.67 -10.50
N ILE A 61 53.36 14.23 -11.76
CA ILE A 61 52.51 13.12 -12.28
C ILE A 61 52.88 11.78 -11.63
N SER A 62 54.18 11.51 -11.40
CA SER A 62 54.57 10.27 -10.74
C SER A 62 54.17 10.22 -9.26
N SER A 63 54.22 11.30 -8.52
CA SER A 63 53.78 11.39 -7.13
C SER A 63 52.26 11.34 -7.02
N SER A 64 51.52 11.94 -7.94
CA SER A 64 50.03 11.87 -7.99
C SER A 64 49.56 10.46 -8.38
N CYS A 65 50.21 9.79 -9.34
CA CYS A 65 49.88 8.39 -9.69
C CYS A 65 50.20 7.43 -8.55
N ALA A 66 51.31 7.58 -7.85
CA ALA A 66 51.67 6.73 -6.72
C ALA A 66 50.67 6.88 -5.58
N SER A 67 50.24 8.10 -5.22
CA SER A 67 49.20 8.38 -4.25
C SER A 67 47.84 7.83 -4.64
N SER A 68 47.45 7.92 -5.92
CA SER A 68 46.18 7.36 -6.43
C SER A 68 46.20 5.85 -6.41
N THR A 69 47.32 5.20 -6.75
CA THR A 69 47.49 3.74 -6.74
C THR A 69 47.40 3.17 -5.30
N GLU A 70 47.97 3.87 -4.34
CA GLU A 70 47.93 3.49 -2.93
C GLU A 70 46.52 3.64 -2.35
N ARG A 71 45.82 4.68 -2.76
CA ARG A 71 44.42 4.91 -2.39
C ARG A 71 43.47 3.86 -2.98
N ILE A 72 43.71 3.44 -4.23
CA ILE A 72 42.97 2.35 -4.89
C ILE A 72 43.20 1.04 -4.12
N LYS A 73 44.43 0.67 -3.81
CA LYS A 73 44.73 -0.52 -3.01
C LYS A 73 44.07 -0.51 -1.64
N THR A 74 44.03 0.64 -0.99
CA THR A 74 43.36 0.79 0.31
C THR A 74 41.86 0.60 0.18
N LEU A 75 41.22 1.16 -0.86
CA LEU A 75 39.80 0.99 -1.13
C LEU A 75 39.46 -0.47 -1.51
N GLU A 76 40.31 -1.12 -2.32
CA GLU A 76 40.13 -2.53 -2.66
C GLU A 76 40.24 -3.43 -1.42
N SER A 77 41.17 -3.15 -0.50
CA SER A 77 41.28 -3.83 0.77
C SER A 77 40.05 -3.62 1.66
N GLN A 78 39.54 -2.39 1.75
CA GLN A 78 38.33 -2.09 2.49
C GLN A 78 37.09 -2.77 1.87
N LEU A 79 36.99 -2.79 0.56
CA LEU A 79 35.94 -3.48 -0.17
C LEU A 79 35.96 -4.99 0.08
N ALA A 80 37.15 -5.59 0.08
CA ALA A 80 37.32 -7.01 0.40
C ALA A 80 36.87 -7.35 1.83
N ILE A 81 37.23 -6.50 2.81
CA ILE A 81 36.83 -6.66 4.21
C ILE A 81 35.30 -6.51 4.36
N LEU A 82 34.69 -5.50 3.73
CA LEU A 82 33.25 -5.27 3.76
C LEU A 82 32.49 -6.39 3.07
N THR A 83 33.02 -6.91 1.96
CA THR A 83 32.43 -8.04 1.26
C THR A 83 32.49 -9.31 2.10
N GLY A 84 33.59 -9.54 2.82
CA GLY A 84 33.74 -10.62 3.79
C GLY A 84 32.73 -10.53 4.92
N LYS A 85 32.59 -9.36 5.55
CA LYS A 85 31.59 -9.11 6.60
C LYS A 85 30.16 -9.30 6.10
N ASN A 86 29.87 -8.87 4.89
CA ASN A 86 28.55 -9.03 4.30
C ASN A 86 28.20 -10.50 4.05
N ARG A 87 29.16 -11.32 3.61
CA ARG A 87 28.97 -12.77 3.49
C ARG A 87 28.73 -13.43 4.84
N GLU A 88 29.48 -13.04 5.86
CA GLU A 88 29.32 -13.57 7.21
C GLU A 88 27.95 -13.18 7.81
N LEU A 89 27.52 -11.93 7.68
CA LEU A 89 26.20 -11.48 8.12
C LEU A 89 25.07 -12.20 7.37
N ASN A 90 25.19 -12.39 6.07
CA ASN A 90 24.22 -13.16 5.29
C ASN A 90 24.15 -14.62 5.71
N SER A 91 25.29 -15.23 6.09
CA SER A 91 25.33 -16.58 6.65
C SER A 91 24.63 -16.65 8.01
N GLN A 92 24.87 -15.68 8.89
CA GLN A 92 24.21 -15.58 10.21
C GLN A 92 22.69 -15.36 10.05
N ILE A 93 22.27 -14.51 9.13
CA ILE A 93 20.84 -14.28 8.81
C ILE A 93 20.20 -15.58 8.31
N SER A 94 20.88 -16.32 7.44
CA SER A 94 20.39 -17.61 6.94
C SER A 94 20.23 -18.63 8.07
N ASP A 95 21.21 -18.70 8.97
CA ASP A 95 21.22 -19.65 10.11
C ASP A 95 20.14 -19.28 11.15
N LEU A 96 19.98 -17.99 11.46
CA LEU A 96 18.91 -17.50 12.31
C LEU A 96 17.52 -17.72 11.69
N SER A 97 17.39 -17.51 10.38
CA SER A 97 16.14 -17.77 9.65
C SER A 97 15.77 -19.25 9.68
N MET A 98 16.76 -20.13 9.54
CA MET A 98 16.57 -21.58 9.64
C MET A 98 16.18 -22.01 11.06
N LYS A 99 16.83 -21.45 12.09
CA LYS A 99 16.48 -21.69 13.50
C LYS A 99 15.08 -21.20 13.83
N LEU A 100 14.69 -20.03 13.31
CA LEU A 100 13.33 -19.49 13.46
C LEU A 100 12.30 -20.37 12.76
N GLN A 101 12.62 -20.87 11.58
CA GLN A 101 11.75 -21.78 10.82
C GLN A 101 11.58 -23.12 11.54
N LEU A 102 12.63 -23.66 12.13
CA LEU A 102 12.59 -24.88 12.95
C LEU A 102 11.79 -24.67 14.26
N ALA A 103 11.96 -23.52 14.91
CA ALA A 103 11.20 -23.16 16.10
C ALA A 103 9.70 -22.94 15.79
N GLY A 104 9.38 -22.41 14.61
CA GLY A 104 8.00 -22.21 14.13
C GLY A 104 7.30 -23.51 13.68
N GLN A 105 8.04 -24.57 13.36
CA GLN A 105 7.45 -25.86 12.94
C GLN A 105 6.82 -26.65 14.09
N GLY A 106 7.10 -26.28 15.35
CA GLY A 106 6.50 -26.92 16.54
C GLY A 106 5.04 -26.56 16.83
N ASN A 107 4.53 -25.47 16.27
CA ASN A 107 3.20 -24.95 16.63
C ASN A 107 2.43 -24.34 15.45
N ALA A 108 2.04 -25.07 14.49
CA ALA A 108 0.85 -24.86 13.67
C ALA A 108 1.02 -25.51 12.30
N LYS A 109 0.21 -26.49 12.02
CA LYS A 109 -0.27 -26.73 10.66
C LYS A 109 -1.08 -25.50 10.25
N ALA A 110 -0.41 -24.42 9.84
CA ALA A 110 -1.05 -23.34 9.12
C ALA A 110 -1.58 -23.95 7.82
N LEU A 111 -2.87 -24.15 7.75
CA LEU A 111 -3.56 -24.42 6.50
C LEU A 111 -3.32 -23.18 5.61
N TYR A 112 -2.36 -23.28 4.69
CA TYR A 112 -2.20 -22.29 3.64
C TYR A 112 -3.45 -22.35 2.78
N LYS A 113 -4.38 -21.43 3.01
CA LYS A 113 -5.48 -21.21 2.07
C LYS A 113 -4.88 -20.58 0.82
N ALA A 114 -5.08 -21.22 -0.33
CA ALA A 114 -4.80 -20.57 -1.60
C ALA A 114 -5.65 -19.31 -1.71
N GLY A 115 -5.06 -18.20 -2.12
CA GLY A 115 -5.81 -16.99 -2.49
C GLY A 115 -6.68 -17.25 -3.73
N PRO A 116 -7.58 -16.32 -4.08
CA PRO A 116 -8.49 -16.47 -5.22
C PRO A 116 -7.77 -16.73 -6.55
N PHE A 117 -6.47 -16.41 -6.65
CA PHE A 117 -5.64 -16.61 -7.83
C PHE A 117 -4.40 -17.49 -7.60
N GLY A 118 -4.44 -18.32 -6.58
CA GLY A 118 -3.36 -19.25 -6.24
C GLY A 118 -2.43 -18.75 -5.16
N THR A 119 -1.57 -19.65 -4.72
CA THR A 119 -0.53 -19.37 -3.73
C THR A 119 0.75 -18.96 -4.41
N VAL A 120 1.30 -17.84 -3.98
CA VAL A 120 2.69 -17.51 -4.28
C VAL A 120 3.58 -18.40 -3.43
N LYS A 121 4.29 -19.32 -4.09
CA LYS A 121 5.26 -20.18 -3.41
C LYS A 121 6.36 -19.32 -2.81
N GLY A 122 6.50 -19.37 -1.50
CA GLY A 122 7.64 -18.77 -0.81
C GLY A 122 7.54 -17.27 -0.58
N LEU A 123 6.36 -16.75 -0.24
CA LEU A 123 6.26 -15.42 0.36
C LEU A 123 7.27 -15.30 1.51
N ARG A 124 8.28 -14.48 1.30
CA ARG A 124 9.26 -14.17 2.33
C ARG A 124 8.56 -13.44 3.46
N LYS A 125 8.43 -14.07 4.63
CA LYS A 125 7.89 -13.40 5.82
C LYS A 125 8.91 -12.36 6.26
N ASN A 126 8.48 -11.12 6.29
CA ASN A 126 9.27 -10.04 6.83
C ASN A 126 9.40 -10.15 8.36
N PRO A 127 10.50 -9.63 8.95
CA PRO A 127 10.72 -9.71 10.38
C PRO A 127 9.63 -8.94 11.14
N VAL A 128 9.12 -9.57 12.19
CA VAL A 128 8.17 -8.96 13.12
C VAL A 128 8.95 -8.05 14.07
N VAL A 129 8.33 -6.94 14.46
CA VAL A 129 8.91 -6.01 15.44
C VAL A 129 8.93 -6.64 16.83
N ILE A 130 9.95 -6.36 17.60
CA ILE A 130 9.94 -6.63 19.04
C ILE A 130 8.99 -5.61 19.67
N SER A 131 8.02 -6.09 20.45
CA SER A 131 7.07 -5.23 21.15
C SER A 131 7.80 -4.27 22.09
N ASP A 132 7.46 -3.00 22.02
CA ASP A 132 8.00 -1.95 22.89
C ASP A 132 6.85 -1.27 23.65
N GLU A 133 6.61 -1.72 24.86
CA GLU A 133 5.54 -1.19 25.71
C GLU A 133 5.78 0.26 26.15
N SER A 134 7.01 0.77 26.05
CA SER A 134 7.36 2.14 26.42
C SER A 134 6.80 3.19 25.45
N VAL A 135 6.47 2.79 24.23
CA VAL A 135 5.93 3.68 23.18
C VAL A 135 4.62 4.34 23.60
N ASN A 136 3.70 3.55 24.16
CA ASN A 136 2.41 4.06 24.66
C ASN A 136 1.83 3.10 25.71
N PRO A 137 2.26 3.21 27.00
CA PRO A 137 1.81 2.30 28.05
C PRO A 137 0.29 2.31 28.27
N ARG A 138 -0.36 3.48 28.09
CA ARG A 138 -1.81 3.61 28.26
C ARG A 138 -2.56 2.84 27.16
N LEU A 139 -2.13 2.95 25.93
CA LEU A 139 -2.69 2.16 24.81
C LEU A 139 -2.39 0.67 25.00
N GLY A 140 -1.16 0.31 25.38
CA GLY A 140 -0.74 -1.06 25.63
C GLY A 140 -1.64 -1.77 26.64
N ASN A 141 -1.98 -1.13 27.76
CA ASN A 141 -2.89 -1.67 28.78
C ASN A 141 -4.30 -1.93 28.23
N ILE A 142 -4.81 -1.07 27.34
CA ILE A 142 -6.13 -1.27 26.70
C ILE A 142 -6.05 -2.45 25.72
N LEU A 143 -4.98 -2.51 24.92
CA LEU A 143 -4.82 -3.56 23.92
C LEU A 143 -4.71 -4.95 24.54
N GLN A 144 -4.06 -5.10 25.68
CA GLN A 144 -4.02 -6.36 26.43
C GLN A 144 -5.40 -6.87 26.83
N GLN A 145 -6.38 -5.98 27.04
CA GLN A 145 -7.75 -6.34 27.43
C GLN A 145 -8.66 -6.60 26.22
N VAL A 146 -8.42 -5.92 25.11
CA VAL A 146 -9.34 -5.88 23.96
C VAL A 146 -8.90 -6.81 22.83
N ALA A 147 -7.59 -6.95 22.59
CA ALA A 147 -7.10 -7.74 21.47
C ALA A 147 -7.26 -9.24 21.70
N ILE A 148 -7.52 -9.99 20.63
CA ILE A 148 -7.52 -11.46 20.62
C ILE A 148 -6.42 -11.91 19.67
N ASN A 149 -5.54 -12.79 20.10
CA ASN A 149 -4.38 -13.26 19.32
C ASN A 149 -3.49 -12.11 18.81
N ASN A 150 -3.34 -11.04 19.59
CA ASN A 150 -2.62 -9.81 19.23
C ASN A 150 -3.15 -9.14 17.96
N GLU A 151 -4.46 -9.27 17.68
CA GLU A 151 -5.09 -8.59 16.55
C GLU A 151 -6.45 -8.00 16.94
N LEU A 152 -6.80 -6.87 16.31
CA LEU A 152 -8.07 -6.20 16.56
C LEU A 152 -8.48 -5.31 15.38
N ILE A 153 -9.78 -4.96 15.33
CA ILE A 153 -10.29 -3.92 14.44
C ILE A 153 -10.10 -2.56 15.12
N VAL A 154 -9.61 -1.57 14.37
CA VAL A 154 -9.46 -0.20 14.87
C VAL A 154 -10.18 0.79 13.94
N ALA A 155 -11.02 1.63 14.52
CA ALA A 155 -11.61 2.77 13.82
C ALA A 155 -11.24 4.08 14.52
N LEU A 156 -10.99 5.12 13.73
CA LEU A 156 -10.79 6.48 14.23
C LEU A 156 -12.07 7.30 13.99
N ALA A 157 -12.52 8.02 15.01
CA ALA A 157 -13.75 8.79 14.90
C ALA A 157 -13.68 10.11 15.67
N ASN A 158 -14.30 11.13 15.09
CA ASN A 158 -14.66 12.39 15.74
C ASN A 158 -16.17 12.60 15.69
N SER A 159 -16.68 13.65 16.33
CA SER A 159 -18.11 13.94 16.42
C SER A 159 -18.82 14.08 15.06
N ASN A 160 -18.08 14.45 14.00
CA ASN A 160 -18.67 14.61 12.66
C ASN A 160 -19.22 13.30 12.07
N VAL A 161 -18.71 12.16 12.53
CA VAL A 161 -19.09 10.83 12.01
C VAL A 161 -19.86 9.98 13.04
N GLN A 162 -20.39 10.60 14.09
CA GLN A 162 -21.06 9.92 15.20
C GLN A 162 -22.13 8.92 14.76
N SER A 163 -23.06 9.35 13.89
CA SER A 163 -24.15 8.48 13.43
C SER A 163 -23.65 7.25 12.66
N MET A 164 -22.59 7.42 11.87
CA MET A 164 -21.95 6.30 11.16
C MET A 164 -21.23 5.38 12.13
N LEU A 165 -20.53 5.92 13.13
CA LEU A 165 -19.87 5.16 14.17
C LEU A 165 -20.87 4.29 14.95
N GLU A 166 -22.04 4.82 15.29
CA GLU A 166 -23.11 4.07 15.98
C GLU A 166 -23.57 2.86 15.15
N LEU A 167 -23.75 3.03 13.86
CA LEU A 167 -24.08 1.94 12.95
C LEU A 167 -22.93 0.94 12.82
N TRP A 168 -21.71 1.43 12.73
CA TRP A 168 -20.50 0.63 12.63
C TRP A 168 -20.34 -0.32 13.81
N PHE A 169 -20.31 0.18 15.07
CA PHE A 169 -20.15 -0.70 16.23
C PHE A 169 -21.37 -1.57 16.50
N THR A 170 -22.56 -1.11 16.09
CA THR A 170 -23.77 -1.94 16.17
C THR A 170 -23.65 -3.17 15.28
N SER A 171 -23.16 -2.99 14.04
CA SER A 171 -22.92 -4.11 13.12
C SER A 171 -21.84 -5.07 13.65
N ILE A 172 -20.76 -4.57 14.23
CA ILE A 172 -19.69 -5.35 14.87
C ILE A 172 -20.24 -6.20 16.03
N LYS A 173 -21.00 -5.59 16.91
CA LYS A 173 -21.64 -6.30 18.05
C LYS A 173 -22.62 -7.36 17.57
N GLN A 174 -23.40 -7.08 16.54
CA GLN A 174 -24.36 -8.01 15.95
C GLN A 174 -23.69 -9.25 15.34
N VAL A 175 -22.49 -9.09 14.76
CA VAL A 175 -21.67 -10.20 14.27
C VAL A 175 -21.01 -10.98 15.41
N GLY A 176 -20.91 -10.40 16.59
CA GLY A 176 -20.27 -11.01 17.77
C GLY A 176 -18.76 -10.85 17.81
N ILE A 177 -18.21 -9.88 17.09
CA ILE A 177 -16.77 -9.55 17.12
C ILE A 177 -16.46 -8.87 18.45
N LYS A 178 -15.44 -9.35 19.16
CA LYS A 178 -15.07 -8.84 20.49
C LYS A 178 -13.81 -7.98 20.47
N ASN A 179 -12.87 -8.24 19.54
CA ASN A 179 -11.59 -7.56 19.44
C ASN A 179 -11.69 -6.35 18.51
N TYR A 180 -12.22 -5.26 19.01
CA TYR A 180 -12.30 -3.98 18.31
C TYR A 180 -12.10 -2.82 19.27
N LEU A 181 -11.62 -1.69 18.76
CA LEU A 181 -11.31 -0.49 19.52
C LEU A 181 -11.66 0.75 18.71
N VAL A 182 -12.30 1.72 19.32
CA VAL A 182 -12.48 3.07 18.77
C VAL A 182 -11.40 3.99 19.31
N VAL A 183 -10.64 4.63 18.41
CA VAL A 183 -9.77 5.74 18.76
C VAL A 183 -10.60 7.03 18.68
N ALA A 184 -10.98 7.55 19.83
CA ALA A 184 -11.76 8.78 19.94
C ALA A 184 -10.85 9.99 19.78
N LEU A 185 -11.16 10.84 18.81
CA LEU A 185 -10.41 12.07 18.53
C LEU A 185 -10.99 13.29 19.28
N ASP A 186 -12.14 13.13 19.94
CA ASP A 186 -12.75 14.13 20.80
C ASP A 186 -13.52 13.51 21.97
N ASP A 187 -13.86 14.34 22.96
CA ASP A 187 -14.48 13.90 24.21
C ASP A 187 -15.92 13.41 24.02
N ASN A 188 -16.63 13.90 22.97
CA ASN A 188 -17.98 13.46 22.70
C ASN A 188 -18.01 12.00 22.24
N ILE A 189 -17.07 11.62 21.37
CA ILE A 189 -16.93 10.23 20.94
C ILE A 189 -16.47 9.33 22.07
N GLU A 190 -15.55 9.79 22.91
CA GLU A 190 -15.13 9.02 24.10
C GLU A 190 -16.33 8.74 25.01
N ARG A 191 -17.13 9.77 25.32
CA ARG A 191 -18.33 9.64 26.16
C ARG A 191 -19.36 8.70 25.53
N LEU A 192 -19.66 8.89 24.24
CA LEU A 192 -20.57 8.01 23.50
C LEU A 192 -20.15 6.54 23.60
N CYS A 193 -18.87 6.26 23.35
CA CYS A 193 -18.37 4.90 23.41
C CYS A 193 -18.52 4.28 24.80
N LYS A 194 -18.19 5.04 25.85
CA LYS A 194 -18.36 4.61 27.23
C LYS A 194 -19.85 4.34 27.58
N GLU A 195 -20.76 5.23 27.18
CA GLU A 195 -22.21 5.07 27.38
C GLU A 195 -22.77 3.84 26.65
N LYS A 196 -22.18 3.47 25.54
CA LYS A 196 -22.59 2.34 24.69
C LYS A 196 -21.82 1.05 24.95
N ASP A 197 -20.96 1.00 25.96
CA ASP A 197 -20.08 -0.14 26.24
C ASP A 197 -19.27 -0.57 25.00
N VAL A 198 -18.58 0.40 24.42
CA VAL A 198 -17.66 0.25 23.27
C VAL A 198 -16.24 0.51 23.74
N PRO A 199 -15.30 -0.43 23.52
CA PRO A 199 -13.90 -0.21 23.88
C PRO A 199 -13.36 1.05 23.18
N VAL A 200 -12.77 1.95 23.96
CA VAL A 200 -12.34 3.25 23.48
C VAL A 200 -10.97 3.64 24.03
N TYR A 201 -10.14 4.19 23.15
CA TYR A 201 -8.91 4.89 23.48
C TYR A 201 -9.05 6.35 23.11
N ARG A 202 -9.00 7.25 24.09
CA ARG A 202 -9.01 8.69 23.83
C ARG A 202 -7.61 9.11 23.40
N ARG A 203 -7.48 9.54 22.17
CA ARG A 203 -6.23 10.12 21.64
C ARG A 203 -6.15 11.58 22.00
N ASP A 204 -5.12 11.94 22.75
CA ASP A 204 -4.83 13.33 23.02
C ASP A 204 -4.18 13.96 21.78
N PRO A 205 -4.53 15.20 21.43
CA PRO A 205 -3.91 15.89 20.30
C PRO A 205 -2.41 16.07 20.52
N ASP A 206 -1.60 15.67 19.55
CA ASP A 206 -0.18 15.99 19.54
C ASP A 206 0.07 17.41 19.03
N GLU A 207 1.01 18.13 19.63
CA GLU A 207 1.50 19.37 19.06
C GLU A 207 2.15 19.11 17.70
N GLY A 208 1.69 19.78 16.66
CA GLY A 208 2.21 19.66 15.30
C GLY A 208 1.21 19.07 14.30
N ILE A 209 1.14 17.74 14.10
CA ILE A 209 0.27 17.14 13.08
C ILE A 209 -1.21 17.31 13.42
N ASP A 210 -1.57 17.25 14.70
CA ASP A 210 -2.96 17.45 15.14
C ASP A 210 -3.39 18.92 15.05
N SER A 211 -2.47 19.87 15.06
CA SER A 211 -2.76 21.28 14.80
C SER A 211 -3.21 21.52 13.36
N VAL A 212 -2.70 20.70 12.42
CA VAL A 212 -3.11 20.69 11.01
C VAL A 212 -4.51 20.06 10.89
N ALA A 213 -4.85 19.05 11.69
CA ALA A 213 -6.18 18.45 11.75
C ALA A 213 -7.25 19.43 12.29
N LYS A 214 -6.89 20.39 13.15
CA LYS A 214 -7.79 21.45 13.63
C LYS A 214 -8.25 22.43 12.55
N THR A 215 -7.54 22.53 11.44
CA THR A 215 -7.91 23.40 10.31
C THR A 215 -9.01 22.83 9.40
N GLY A 216 -9.58 21.67 9.73
CA GLY A 216 -10.92 21.25 9.27
C GLY A 216 -11.01 20.49 7.94
N GLY A 217 -9.92 20.02 7.37
CA GLY A 217 -9.98 19.19 6.17
C GLY A 217 -10.04 17.69 6.51
N ASN A 218 -11.01 16.95 5.96
CA ASN A 218 -11.09 15.48 6.13
C ASN A 218 -9.80 14.76 5.74
N HIS A 219 -9.01 15.31 4.81
CA HIS A 219 -7.72 14.77 4.37
C HIS A 219 -6.65 14.78 5.48
N GLN A 220 -6.73 15.70 6.42
CA GLN A 220 -5.75 15.83 7.49
C GLN A 220 -6.00 14.80 8.60
N VAL A 221 -7.27 14.53 8.90
CA VAL A 221 -7.65 13.42 9.80
C VAL A 221 -7.24 12.08 9.21
N SER A 222 -7.33 11.93 7.88
CA SER A 222 -6.94 10.71 7.18
C SER A 222 -5.43 10.42 7.28
N GLY A 223 -4.58 11.45 7.33
CA GLY A 223 -3.14 11.30 7.55
C GLY A 223 -2.80 10.83 8.96
N LEU A 224 -3.55 11.29 9.96
CA LEU A 224 -3.36 10.95 11.37
C LEU A 224 -3.51 9.44 11.64
N LYS A 225 -4.36 8.73 10.88
CA LYS A 225 -4.56 7.29 11.06
C LYS A 225 -3.28 6.48 10.91
N PHE A 226 -2.42 6.80 9.95
CA PHE A 226 -1.17 6.06 9.71
C PHE A 226 -0.19 6.23 10.87
N ARG A 227 -0.12 7.43 11.44
CA ARG A 227 0.71 7.70 12.62
C ARG A 227 0.20 6.94 13.85
N ILE A 228 -1.10 6.94 14.08
CA ILE A 228 -1.70 6.21 15.20
C ILE A 228 -1.49 4.71 15.04
N LEU A 229 -1.71 4.16 13.84
CA LEU A 229 -1.48 2.74 13.55
C LEU A 229 -0.05 2.30 13.86
N ARG A 230 0.94 3.16 13.61
CA ARG A 230 2.34 2.89 13.93
C ARG A 230 2.53 2.50 15.40
N GLU A 231 1.86 3.18 16.33
CA GLU A 231 1.96 2.88 17.76
C GLU A 231 1.44 1.46 18.07
N PHE A 232 0.32 1.05 17.45
CA PHE A 232 -0.20 -0.31 17.59
C PHE A 232 0.81 -1.36 17.10
N LEU A 233 1.43 -1.10 15.94
CA LEU A 233 2.43 -2.04 15.41
C LEU A 233 3.68 -2.10 16.28
N GLN A 234 4.15 -0.98 16.84
CA GLN A 234 5.29 -0.95 17.74
C GLN A 234 4.99 -1.69 19.06
N LEU A 235 3.73 -1.66 19.52
CA LEU A 235 3.28 -2.46 20.66
C LEU A 235 3.10 -3.96 20.32
N GLY A 236 3.36 -4.38 19.08
CA GLY A 236 3.32 -5.78 18.65
C GLY A 236 1.95 -6.28 18.20
N TYR A 237 0.97 -5.40 17.97
CA TYR A 237 -0.38 -5.77 17.57
C TYR A 237 -0.59 -5.61 16.07
N SER A 238 -1.25 -6.60 15.46
CA SER A 238 -1.78 -6.50 14.10
C SER A 238 -3.10 -5.74 14.13
N VAL A 239 -3.32 -4.87 13.16
CA VAL A 239 -4.52 -4.03 13.09
C VAL A 239 -5.28 -4.26 11.80
N LEU A 240 -6.58 -4.49 11.90
CA LEU A 240 -7.52 -4.32 10.81
C LEU A 240 -8.09 -2.90 10.92
N LEU A 241 -7.50 -1.96 10.18
CA LEU A 241 -8.04 -0.61 10.10
C LEU A 241 -9.39 -0.64 9.42
N SER A 242 -10.35 0.11 9.94
CA SER A 242 -11.71 0.22 9.42
C SER A 242 -12.18 1.66 9.48
N ASP A 243 -12.55 2.22 8.32
CA ASP A 243 -13.36 3.42 8.28
C ASP A 243 -14.75 3.13 8.88
N VAL A 244 -15.42 4.15 9.41
CA VAL A 244 -16.71 3.97 10.09
C VAL A 244 -17.90 3.82 9.13
N ASP A 245 -17.72 4.06 7.83
CA ASP A 245 -18.73 3.85 6.80
C ASP A 245 -18.72 2.41 6.24
N ILE A 246 -18.40 1.46 7.10
CA ILE A 246 -18.36 0.03 6.83
C ILE A 246 -19.43 -0.70 7.66
N VAL A 247 -20.17 -1.58 7.00
CA VAL A 247 -21.13 -2.49 7.64
C VAL A 247 -20.54 -3.88 7.70
N TYR A 248 -20.46 -4.45 8.90
CA TYR A 248 -20.00 -5.82 9.14
C TYR A 248 -21.16 -6.80 9.04
N ILE A 249 -20.94 -7.92 8.35
CA ILE A 249 -21.95 -8.97 8.12
C ILE A 249 -21.42 -10.33 8.55
N GLN A 250 -20.10 -10.53 8.52
CA GLN A 250 -19.39 -11.69 9.05
C GLN A 250 -18.12 -11.22 9.77
N ASN A 251 -17.50 -12.12 10.54
CA ASN A 251 -16.24 -11.83 11.22
C ASN A 251 -15.08 -11.80 10.20
N PRO A 252 -14.42 -10.64 9.99
CA PRO A 252 -13.35 -10.53 9.01
C PRO A 252 -12.13 -11.40 9.34
N PHE A 253 -11.88 -11.68 10.61
CA PHE A 253 -10.75 -12.48 11.04
C PHE A 253 -10.80 -13.95 10.59
N ASP A 254 -11.98 -14.43 10.19
CA ASP A 254 -12.18 -15.76 9.61
C ASP A 254 -11.83 -15.81 8.12
N HIS A 255 -11.62 -14.65 7.47
CA HIS A 255 -11.48 -14.51 6.02
C HIS A 255 -10.17 -13.86 5.56
N ILE A 256 -9.36 -13.33 6.46
CA ILE A 256 -8.01 -12.78 6.14
C ILE A 256 -6.96 -13.88 6.20
N TYR A 257 -5.93 -13.76 5.35
CA TYR A 257 -4.89 -14.78 5.19
C TYR A 257 -3.74 -14.65 6.17
N ARG A 258 -3.39 -13.44 6.58
CA ARG A 258 -2.26 -13.11 7.48
C ARG A 258 -0.88 -13.55 6.95
N ASP A 259 -0.76 -13.75 5.65
CA ASP A 259 0.47 -14.19 4.98
C ASP A 259 1.30 -13.03 4.40
N SER A 260 0.71 -11.84 4.35
CA SER A 260 1.32 -10.61 3.86
C SER A 260 1.41 -9.57 4.96
N ASP A 261 2.29 -8.58 4.81
CA ASP A 261 2.39 -7.47 5.77
C ASP A 261 1.16 -6.58 5.72
N VAL A 262 0.60 -6.42 4.50
CA VAL A 262 -0.63 -5.66 4.26
C VAL A 262 -1.60 -6.49 3.43
N GLU A 263 -2.81 -6.70 3.94
CA GLU A 263 -3.94 -7.23 3.19
C GLU A 263 -5.00 -6.13 3.10
N SER A 264 -5.36 -5.69 1.89
CA SER A 264 -6.28 -4.57 1.71
C SER A 264 -7.43 -4.93 0.78
N MET A 265 -8.61 -4.40 1.10
CA MET A 265 -9.70 -4.41 0.14
C MET A 265 -9.35 -3.55 -1.08
N SER A 266 -9.99 -3.85 -2.20
CA SER A 266 -9.78 -3.13 -3.45
C SER A 266 -10.90 -2.12 -3.72
N ASP A 267 -10.54 -0.97 -4.28
CA ASP A 267 -11.49 -0.03 -4.87
C ASP A 267 -11.94 -0.42 -6.29
N GLY A 268 -11.39 -1.49 -6.83
CA GLY A 268 -11.86 -2.07 -8.08
C GLY A 268 -13.30 -2.60 -7.98
N HIS A 269 -13.98 -2.70 -9.11
CA HIS A 269 -15.37 -3.14 -9.21
C HIS A 269 -15.58 -4.36 -10.10
N SER A 270 -14.51 -4.93 -10.62
CA SER A 270 -14.45 -6.17 -11.38
C SER A 270 -13.11 -6.85 -11.16
N ASN A 271 -12.96 -8.11 -11.52
CA ASN A 271 -11.70 -8.83 -11.38
C ASN A 271 -10.53 -8.09 -12.04
N ALA A 272 -10.72 -7.57 -13.25
CA ALA A 272 -9.67 -6.84 -13.96
C ALA A 272 -9.26 -5.53 -13.28
N THR A 273 -10.19 -4.83 -12.62
CA THR A 273 -9.91 -3.57 -11.93
C THR A 273 -9.47 -3.76 -10.48
N ALA A 274 -9.87 -4.86 -9.84
CA ALA A 274 -9.56 -5.14 -8.44
C ALA A 274 -8.19 -5.79 -8.28
N TYR A 275 -7.93 -6.83 -9.07
CA TYR A 275 -6.72 -7.62 -8.96
C TYR A 275 -5.67 -7.19 -9.99
N GLY A 276 -6.12 -6.91 -11.22
CA GLY A 276 -5.22 -6.51 -12.30
C GLY A 276 -4.10 -7.53 -12.49
N TYR A 277 -2.88 -7.04 -12.46
CA TYR A 277 -1.67 -7.85 -12.59
C TYR A 277 -0.97 -8.10 -11.24
N ASN A 278 -1.68 -7.96 -10.11
CA ASN A 278 -1.09 -8.20 -8.79
C ASN A 278 -0.56 -9.63 -8.63
N ASP A 279 -1.19 -10.60 -9.29
CA ASP A 279 -0.75 -12.00 -9.26
C ASP A 279 0.63 -12.21 -9.89
N VAL A 280 0.99 -11.33 -10.82
CA VAL A 280 2.29 -11.36 -11.50
C VAL A 280 3.38 -10.70 -10.66
N PHE A 281 2.99 -9.96 -9.63
CA PHE A 281 3.89 -9.18 -8.79
C PHE A 281 4.90 -10.02 -8.04
N ASP A 282 4.47 -11.17 -7.62
CA ASP A 282 5.26 -12.05 -6.77
C ASP A 282 6.11 -13.04 -7.59
N GLU A 283 6.06 -12.94 -8.93
CA GLU A 283 6.88 -13.76 -9.83
C GLU A 283 8.22 -13.06 -10.10
N PRO A 284 9.33 -13.54 -9.51
CA PRO A 284 10.63 -12.88 -9.63
C PRO A 284 11.14 -12.79 -11.08
N ALA A 285 10.70 -13.72 -11.95
CA ALA A 285 11.10 -13.73 -13.35
C ALA A 285 10.53 -12.57 -14.16
N MET A 286 9.47 -11.93 -13.68
CA MET A 286 8.83 -10.81 -14.40
C MET A 286 9.65 -9.49 -14.36
N GLY A 287 10.60 -9.36 -13.44
CA GLY A 287 11.46 -8.19 -13.36
C GLY A 287 10.70 -6.86 -13.31
N TRP A 288 11.21 -5.84 -13.96
CA TRP A 288 10.65 -4.49 -13.98
C TRP A 288 9.27 -4.40 -14.68
N SER A 289 8.97 -5.29 -15.61
CA SER A 289 7.69 -5.28 -16.34
C SER A 289 6.48 -5.47 -15.43
N ARG A 290 6.66 -6.07 -14.26
CA ARG A 290 5.63 -6.19 -13.22
C ARG A 290 5.14 -4.82 -12.77
N TYR A 291 6.03 -3.87 -12.63
CA TYR A 291 5.70 -2.52 -12.20
C TYR A 291 4.91 -1.76 -13.26
N ALA A 292 5.21 -1.97 -14.53
CA ALA A 292 4.46 -1.35 -15.62
C ALA A 292 2.98 -1.79 -15.64
N HIS A 293 2.71 -3.03 -15.26
CA HIS A 293 1.34 -3.57 -15.20
C HIS A 293 0.58 -3.14 -13.94
N THR A 294 1.25 -2.69 -12.90
CA THR A 294 0.66 -2.36 -11.60
C THR A 294 0.45 -0.88 -11.37
N MET A 295 0.57 -0.04 -12.37
CA MET A 295 0.34 1.41 -12.28
C MET A 295 -1.10 1.80 -11.92
N ARG A 296 -1.85 0.93 -11.27
CA ARG A 296 -3.16 1.19 -10.67
C ARG A 296 -3.01 1.54 -9.20
N ILE A 297 -2.34 2.64 -8.94
CA ILE A 297 -2.01 3.14 -7.60
C ILE A 297 -3.23 3.38 -6.69
N TRP A 298 -4.43 3.35 -7.24
CA TRP A 298 -5.70 3.56 -6.52
C TRP A 298 -6.43 2.28 -6.17
N VAL A 299 -5.81 1.12 -6.35
CA VAL A 299 -6.47 -0.18 -6.17
C VAL A 299 -6.71 -0.49 -4.70
N TYR A 300 -5.75 -0.24 -3.83
CA TYR A 300 -5.88 -0.53 -2.41
C TYR A 300 -6.60 0.60 -1.68
N ASN A 301 -7.64 0.21 -0.94
CA ASN A 301 -8.44 1.14 -0.15
C ASN A 301 -7.74 1.43 1.17
N SER A 302 -7.45 2.69 1.45
CA SER A 302 -6.81 3.13 2.70
C SER A 302 -7.76 3.18 3.90
N GLY A 303 -9.04 2.88 3.70
CA GLY A 303 -10.06 2.85 4.75
C GLY A 303 -10.38 1.45 5.29
N PHE A 304 -9.88 0.39 4.63
CA PHE A 304 -10.02 -0.98 5.13
C PHE A 304 -8.85 -1.85 4.70
N PHE A 305 -7.95 -2.10 5.62
CA PHE A 305 -6.80 -2.99 5.40
C PHE A 305 -6.31 -3.59 6.72
N TYR A 306 -5.81 -4.81 6.63
CA TYR A 306 -5.11 -5.49 7.71
C TYR A 306 -3.61 -5.24 7.57
N ILE A 307 -2.95 -4.88 8.65
CA ILE A 307 -1.51 -4.61 8.68
C ILE A 307 -0.86 -5.31 9.87
N ARG A 308 0.26 -5.97 9.62
CA ARG A 308 1.01 -6.74 10.61
C ARG A 308 2.13 -5.91 11.23
N PRO A 309 2.56 -6.22 12.48
CA PRO A 309 3.64 -5.52 13.16
C PRO A 309 5.01 -5.98 12.63
N THR A 310 5.32 -5.65 11.38
CA THR A 310 6.60 -5.96 10.74
C THR A 310 7.42 -4.70 10.50
N VAL A 311 8.74 -4.84 10.42
CA VAL A 311 9.63 -3.69 10.18
C VAL A 311 9.22 -2.92 8.92
N PRO A 312 9.02 -3.56 7.74
CA PRO A 312 8.63 -2.82 6.54
C PRO A 312 7.21 -2.24 6.61
N ALA A 313 6.32 -2.79 7.44
CA ALA A 313 5.01 -2.19 7.67
C ALA A 313 5.11 -0.88 8.47
N ILE A 314 5.96 -0.84 9.50
CA ILE A 314 6.24 0.40 10.25
C ILE A 314 6.90 1.44 9.37
N GLU A 315 7.92 1.06 8.60
CA GLU A 315 8.59 1.96 7.64
C GLU A 315 7.62 2.50 6.58
N LEU A 316 6.67 1.67 6.12
CA LEU A 316 5.61 2.12 5.22
C LEU A 316 4.75 3.22 5.87
N LEU A 317 4.30 3.01 7.11
CA LEU A 317 3.50 4.00 7.84
C LEU A 317 4.28 5.30 8.10
N ASP A 318 5.58 5.20 8.38
CA ASP A 318 6.47 6.36 8.56
C ASP A 318 6.58 7.17 7.27
N ARG A 319 6.81 6.52 6.11
CA ARG A 319 6.90 7.21 4.82
C ARG A 319 5.58 7.87 4.43
N VAL A 320 4.46 7.18 4.60
CA VAL A 320 3.13 7.74 4.31
C VAL A 320 2.86 8.96 5.20
N THR A 321 3.15 8.86 6.49
CA THR A 321 2.96 9.96 7.45
C THR A 321 3.86 11.15 7.11
N ASP A 322 5.13 10.91 6.80
CA ASP A 322 6.09 11.95 6.44
C ASP A 322 5.64 12.71 5.19
N ARG A 323 5.24 12.00 4.13
CA ARG A 323 4.72 12.62 2.91
C ARG A 323 3.45 13.43 3.16
N LEU A 324 2.47 12.86 3.85
CA LEU A 324 1.21 13.57 4.15
C LEU A 324 1.40 14.79 5.06
N SER A 325 2.49 14.86 5.82
CA SER A 325 2.86 16.05 6.58
C SER A 325 3.42 17.19 5.73
N LYS A 326 3.97 16.88 4.56
CA LYS A 326 4.67 17.82 3.66
C LYS A 326 3.89 18.11 2.38
N GLU A 327 3.09 17.15 1.91
CA GLU A 327 2.39 17.21 0.64
C GLU A 327 0.89 17.35 0.86
N LYS A 328 0.25 18.26 0.10
CA LYS A 328 -1.21 18.29 0.01
C LYS A 328 -1.68 17.20 -0.95
N ALA A 329 -1.72 15.97 -0.49
CA ALA A 329 -2.06 14.80 -1.30
C ALA A 329 -3.21 14.00 -0.67
N TRP A 330 -3.86 13.19 -1.49
CA TRP A 330 -4.87 12.25 -1.02
C TRP A 330 -4.18 11.06 -0.34
N ASP A 331 -4.60 10.73 0.87
CA ASP A 331 -4.01 9.71 1.73
C ASP A 331 -3.94 8.32 1.06
N GLN A 332 -5.00 7.91 0.38
CA GLN A 332 -5.02 6.63 -0.36
C GLN A 332 -4.02 6.60 -1.51
N ALA A 333 -3.80 7.73 -2.20
CA ALA A 333 -2.79 7.83 -3.23
C ALA A 333 -1.40 7.60 -2.66
N VAL A 334 -1.05 8.35 -1.63
CA VAL A 334 0.25 8.24 -0.97
C VAL A 334 0.47 6.85 -0.40
N PHE A 335 -0.56 6.26 0.24
CA PHE A 335 -0.49 4.89 0.75
C PHE A 335 -0.18 3.88 -0.35
N ASN A 336 -0.88 3.95 -1.50
CA ASN A 336 -0.63 3.05 -2.63
C ASN A 336 0.76 3.28 -3.25
N GLU A 337 1.17 4.53 -3.43
CA GLU A 337 2.49 4.86 -3.98
C GLU A 337 3.61 4.30 -3.10
N GLU A 338 3.57 4.53 -1.79
CA GLU A 338 4.58 4.03 -0.86
C GLU A 338 4.55 2.51 -0.71
N LEU A 339 3.38 1.89 -0.83
CA LEU A 339 3.24 0.44 -0.77
C LEU A 339 3.77 -0.25 -2.02
N PHE A 340 3.57 0.35 -3.20
CA PHE A 340 3.97 -0.24 -4.48
C PHE A 340 5.35 0.26 -4.95
N PHE A 341 5.66 1.54 -4.74
CA PHE A 341 6.85 2.22 -5.24
C PHE A 341 7.40 3.17 -4.19
N PRO A 342 8.22 2.70 -3.24
CA PRO A 342 8.85 3.61 -2.27
C PRO A 342 9.57 4.75 -2.98
N SER A 343 9.15 5.99 -2.70
CA SER A 343 9.50 7.17 -3.52
C SER A 343 10.84 7.81 -3.14
N HIS A 344 11.64 7.16 -2.30
CA HIS A 344 12.91 7.76 -1.86
C HIS A 344 14.06 7.38 -2.79
N PRO A 345 14.83 8.34 -3.29
CA PRO A 345 16.09 8.03 -3.96
C PRO A 345 17.00 7.22 -3.02
N GLY A 346 17.44 6.04 -3.48
CA GLY A 346 18.30 5.17 -2.67
C GLY A 346 17.60 4.38 -1.58
N TYR A 347 16.28 4.19 -1.63
CA TYR A 347 15.57 3.30 -0.71
C TYR A 347 16.07 1.85 -0.87
N GLU A 348 16.73 1.35 0.16
CA GLU A 348 17.29 -0.01 0.23
C GLU A 348 16.57 -0.90 1.26
N GLY A 349 15.50 -0.39 1.88
CA GLY A 349 14.75 -1.09 2.93
C GLY A 349 13.99 -2.32 2.43
N LEU A 350 13.47 -3.10 3.36
CA LEU A 350 12.59 -4.22 3.06
C LEU A 350 11.25 -3.71 2.55
N HIS A 351 10.76 -4.31 1.45
CA HIS A 351 9.43 -4.00 0.95
C HIS A 351 8.35 -4.72 1.76
N ALA A 352 7.29 -4.01 2.10
CA ALA A 352 6.09 -4.61 2.66
C ALA A 352 5.45 -5.54 1.62
N SER A 353 5.23 -6.79 2.00
CA SER A 353 4.45 -7.73 1.19
C SER A 353 2.97 -7.36 1.25
N LYS A 354 2.24 -7.59 0.16
CA LYS A 354 0.86 -7.16 0.03
C LYS A 354 -0.02 -8.19 -0.63
N ARG A 355 -1.29 -8.21 -0.23
CA ARG A 355 -2.34 -9.06 -0.77
C ARG A 355 -3.64 -8.28 -0.96
N THR A 356 -4.31 -8.50 -2.07
CA THR A 356 -5.66 -7.99 -2.31
C THR A 356 -6.70 -8.93 -1.71
N MET A 357 -7.62 -8.41 -0.90
CA MET A 357 -8.75 -9.16 -0.37
C MET A 357 -9.77 -9.49 -1.48
N ASP A 358 -10.56 -10.54 -1.28
CA ASP A 358 -11.63 -10.92 -2.23
C ASP A 358 -12.69 -9.83 -2.34
N ILE A 359 -12.96 -9.36 -3.57
CA ILE A 359 -13.88 -8.23 -3.83
C ILE A 359 -15.34 -8.52 -3.55
N TYR A 360 -15.75 -9.79 -3.50
CA TYR A 360 -17.11 -10.19 -3.18
C TYR A 360 -17.30 -10.48 -1.69
N LEU A 361 -16.23 -10.76 -0.97
CA LEU A 361 -16.23 -10.86 0.49
C LEU A 361 -16.03 -9.49 1.15
N PHE A 362 -15.10 -8.71 0.64
CA PHE A 362 -14.78 -7.36 1.12
C PHE A 362 -15.23 -6.33 0.07
N MET A 363 -16.55 -6.10 0.02
CA MET A 363 -17.17 -5.31 -1.04
C MET A 363 -17.05 -3.81 -0.81
N ASN A 364 -16.67 -3.07 -1.85
CA ASN A 364 -16.99 -1.65 -1.90
C ASN A 364 -18.42 -1.43 -2.46
N SER A 365 -18.94 -0.24 -2.27
CA SER A 365 -20.32 0.07 -2.66
C SER A 365 -20.58 -0.02 -4.17
N LYS A 366 -19.57 0.17 -5.03
CA LYS A 366 -19.72 -0.04 -6.47
C LYS A 366 -19.94 -1.52 -6.80
N VAL A 367 -19.20 -2.43 -6.18
CA VAL A 367 -19.39 -3.88 -6.35
C VAL A 367 -20.82 -4.26 -5.99
N LEU A 368 -21.32 -3.82 -4.83
CA LEU A 368 -22.69 -4.12 -4.40
C LEU A 368 -23.74 -3.53 -5.30
N PHE A 369 -23.74 -2.21 -5.52
CA PHE A 369 -24.81 -1.50 -6.19
C PHE A 369 -24.76 -1.60 -7.71
N LYS A 370 -23.60 -1.81 -8.32
CA LYS A 370 -23.45 -1.93 -9.77
C LYS A 370 -23.53 -3.37 -10.28
N THR A 371 -22.99 -4.32 -9.50
CA THR A 371 -22.79 -5.71 -9.94
C THR A 371 -23.66 -6.69 -9.13
N VAL A 372 -23.40 -6.82 -7.82
CA VAL A 372 -23.97 -7.90 -6.99
C VAL A 372 -25.48 -7.87 -6.93
N ARG A 373 -26.08 -6.72 -6.67
CA ARG A 373 -27.55 -6.62 -6.54
C ARG A 373 -28.34 -6.96 -7.82
N LYS A 374 -27.67 -6.94 -8.98
CA LYS A 374 -28.27 -7.24 -10.28
C LYS A 374 -28.11 -8.69 -10.72
N ASP A 375 -27.15 -9.38 -10.16
CA ASP A 375 -26.86 -10.77 -10.49
C ASP A 375 -27.52 -11.70 -9.47
N SER A 376 -28.37 -12.61 -9.94
CA SER A 376 -29.15 -13.53 -9.10
C SER A 376 -28.29 -14.53 -8.32
N ASN A 377 -27.07 -14.84 -8.81
CA ASN A 377 -26.15 -15.74 -8.14
C ASN A 377 -25.31 -14.97 -7.12
N LEU A 378 -24.76 -13.82 -7.51
CA LEU A 378 -23.97 -12.97 -6.60
C LEU A 378 -24.79 -12.40 -5.46
N LYS A 379 -26.08 -12.16 -5.66
CA LYS A 379 -27.03 -11.72 -4.61
C LYS A 379 -27.14 -12.70 -3.45
N LYS A 380 -26.85 -13.98 -3.69
CA LYS A 380 -26.88 -15.06 -2.66
C LYS A 380 -25.60 -15.08 -1.83
N LEU A 381 -24.53 -14.43 -2.27
CA LEU A 381 -23.28 -14.34 -1.53
C LEU A 381 -23.49 -13.47 -0.29
N LYS A 382 -23.00 -13.95 0.85
CA LYS A 382 -22.96 -13.18 2.09
C LYS A 382 -21.57 -12.56 2.21
N PRO A 383 -21.41 -11.24 2.04
CA PRO A 383 -20.12 -10.60 2.19
C PRO A 383 -19.64 -10.60 3.65
N VAL A 384 -18.37 -10.34 3.86
CA VAL A 384 -17.78 -10.09 5.18
C VAL A 384 -18.10 -8.66 5.62
N ILE A 385 -17.82 -7.71 4.71
CA ILE A 385 -18.11 -6.29 4.92
C ILE A 385 -18.67 -5.65 3.64
N VAL A 386 -19.34 -4.52 3.82
CA VAL A 386 -19.65 -3.58 2.74
C VAL A 386 -19.16 -2.19 3.13
N HIS A 387 -18.25 -1.61 2.34
CA HIS A 387 -17.73 -0.27 2.52
C HIS A 387 -18.45 0.72 1.61
N LEU A 388 -19.09 1.74 2.19
CA LEU A 388 -19.94 2.71 1.49
C LEU A 388 -19.14 3.90 0.92
N ASN A 389 -17.96 3.63 0.38
CA ASN A 389 -16.95 4.64 0.03
C ASN A 389 -17.27 5.50 -1.20
N TYR A 390 -18.08 5.02 -2.15
CA TYR A 390 -18.29 5.68 -3.45
C TYR A 390 -19.54 6.56 -3.57
N HIS A 391 -20.40 6.59 -2.57
CA HIS A 391 -21.71 7.24 -2.70
C HIS A 391 -21.93 8.30 -1.62
N PRO A 392 -22.58 9.43 -1.94
CA PRO A 392 -22.80 10.51 -0.97
C PRO A 392 -23.76 10.09 0.16
N ASN A 393 -24.79 9.31 -0.14
CA ASN A 393 -25.82 8.91 0.83
C ASN A 393 -25.36 7.69 1.66
N LYS A 394 -24.17 7.75 2.26
CA LYS A 394 -23.52 6.62 2.95
C LYS A 394 -24.40 6.04 4.06
N TYR A 395 -24.96 6.86 4.91
CA TYR A 395 -25.75 6.43 6.07
C TYR A 395 -27.02 5.66 5.67
N GLU A 396 -27.78 6.20 4.70
CA GLU A 396 -29.00 5.55 4.21
C GLU A 396 -28.70 4.25 3.46
N ARG A 397 -27.60 4.22 2.71
CA ARG A 397 -27.14 3.00 2.06
C ARG A 397 -26.66 1.96 3.06
N ALA A 398 -25.97 2.36 4.13
CA ALA A 398 -25.54 1.48 5.20
C ALA A 398 -26.74 0.81 5.90
N LYS A 399 -27.77 1.58 6.24
CA LYS A 399 -29.03 1.02 6.77
C LYS A 399 -29.65 0.02 5.80
N ALA A 400 -29.70 0.34 4.50
CA ALA A 400 -30.25 -0.57 3.50
C ALA A 400 -29.43 -1.86 3.34
N VAL A 401 -28.11 -1.79 3.51
CA VAL A 401 -27.24 -2.98 3.55
C VAL A 401 -27.58 -3.88 4.75
N VAL A 402 -27.81 -3.29 5.93
CA VAL A 402 -28.28 -4.04 7.12
C VAL A 402 -29.66 -4.65 6.84
N GLU A 403 -30.61 -3.88 6.32
CA GLU A 403 -31.95 -4.40 5.98
C GLU A 403 -31.88 -5.57 4.99
N PHE A 404 -30.97 -5.50 3.99
CA PHE A 404 -30.84 -6.53 2.97
C PHE A 404 -30.17 -7.79 3.50
N TYR A 405 -28.97 -7.69 4.10
CA TYR A 405 -28.17 -8.86 4.47
C TYR A 405 -28.51 -9.43 5.83
N VAL A 406 -28.96 -8.61 6.77
CA VAL A 406 -29.24 -9.02 8.16
C VAL A 406 -30.73 -9.29 8.35
N ASN A 407 -31.58 -8.36 7.90
CA ASN A 407 -33.04 -8.45 8.10
C ASN A 407 -33.75 -9.17 6.93
N GLY A 408 -33.01 -9.59 5.88
CA GLY A 408 -33.54 -10.38 4.76
C GLY A 408 -34.44 -9.63 3.78
N LYS A 409 -34.49 -8.29 3.82
CA LYS A 409 -35.39 -7.46 3.03
C LYS A 409 -34.84 -7.28 1.60
N GLN A 410 -35.24 -8.16 0.70
CA GLN A 410 -34.67 -8.32 -0.65
C GLN A 410 -34.75 -7.07 -1.54
N ASN A 411 -35.69 -6.16 -1.30
CA ASN A 411 -35.85 -4.91 -2.05
C ASN A 411 -35.21 -3.67 -1.40
N ALA A 412 -34.50 -3.83 -0.26
CA ALA A 412 -33.94 -2.72 0.47
C ALA A 412 -32.93 -1.87 -0.33
N LEU A 413 -32.22 -2.51 -1.27
CA LEU A 413 -31.22 -1.86 -2.12
C LEU A 413 -31.79 -1.20 -3.38
N ASP A 414 -33.05 -1.49 -3.76
CA ASP A 414 -33.59 -1.14 -5.08
C ASP A 414 -33.79 0.37 -5.28
N ARG A 415 -34.09 1.10 -4.18
CA ARG A 415 -34.32 2.55 -4.21
C ARG A 415 -33.09 3.40 -4.56
N PHE A 416 -31.90 2.83 -4.54
CA PHE A 416 -30.67 3.58 -4.75
C PHE A 416 -30.21 3.51 -6.21
N PRO A 417 -29.75 4.64 -6.81
CA PRO A 417 -29.19 4.63 -8.15
C PRO A 417 -27.93 3.77 -8.25
N VAL A 418 -27.60 3.37 -9.48
CA VAL A 418 -26.45 2.47 -9.78
C VAL A 418 -25.14 3.23 -9.83
N GLY A 419 -25.21 4.53 -10.17
CA GLY A 419 -24.04 5.37 -10.32
C GLY A 419 -23.48 5.90 -9.00
N SER A 420 -22.17 6.23 -8.98
CA SER A 420 -21.64 7.26 -8.12
C SER A 420 -21.97 8.58 -8.81
N GLU A 421 -22.94 9.30 -8.30
CA GLU A 421 -23.19 10.69 -8.70
C GLU A 421 -22.10 11.59 -8.14
#